data_521ffa1bd2bd6d023670e2b151715de6
#
_entry.id   521ffa1bd2bd6d023670e2b151715de6
#
_cell.length_a   1.000
_cell.length_b   1.000
_cell.length_c   1.000
_cell.angle_alpha   90.00
_cell.angle_beta   90.00
_cell.angle_gamma   90.00
#
_symmetry.space_group_name_H-M   'P 1'
#
loop_
_entity.id
_entity.type
_entity.pdbx_description
1 polymer ?
#
loop_
_entity_poly.entity_id
_entity_poly.type
_entity_poly.pdbx_seq_one_letter_code
_entity_poly.pdbx_strand_id
1 'polypeptide(L)'
;DLHDPFLMKDMDKAVARIQRALSNKERILVYGDYDVDGTTSVALLASYLEGKTSEITTYIPDRFTEGYGVSQQGIDYAFDNDLSLIIALDCGVKAIEKVQYAKDKGIDFIICDHHRPADKLPAAVAVLDPKRSDCDYPFKELCGCGVGFKLIQALGQKYNESIEDLMPYLDLVATAIGADIVPVVAENRILSYYGLKVLNSNPRPGFQVLIEELKKSVLTLTDVVFVIAPRINAAGRMKHGNYAVSLLKETDLKQAKLAAQEIETFNSNRRTLDQEITKQALIQIEKDDAINKATTVVYNPNWNKGVIGIVASRLIETHYRPTLVFTKSGDLLTASARSVRGFDVYTALQNCAAFIEQFGGHKYAAGLSIKESNYTAFKAAFESEVAKTLPTQLKTPELLIDAELELVDITPKFYRILKQFAPFGPLNMSPVFTTNAVYDSGYGKCVGQDNKHLKISVQQNNSSPVNSIGFGLGSKLNLVKN
;
A
#
# COMPACT_ATOMS: atom_id res chain seq x y z
N ASP A 1 -22.09 -10.95 3.29
CA ASP A 1 -22.71 -9.70 3.74
C ASP A 1 -21.70 -8.84 4.50
N LEU A 2 -21.84 -7.51 4.46
CA LEU A 2 -21.04 -6.61 5.28
C LEU A 2 -21.59 -6.61 6.72
N HIS A 3 -20.67 -6.50 7.68
CA HIS A 3 -21.06 -6.37 9.09
C HIS A 3 -21.70 -5.00 9.36
N ASP A 4 -22.55 -4.93 10.39
CA ASP A 4 -23.11 -3.67 10.85
C ASP A 4 -21.98 -2.73 11.31
N PRO A 5 -21.87 -1.49 10.78
CA PRO A 5 -20.84 -0.56 11.18
C PRO A 5 -20.89 -0.18 12.67
N PHE A 6 -22.06 -0.24 13.31
CA PHE A 6 -22.21 0.07 14.74
C PHE A 6 -21.64 -0.99 15.68
N LEU A 7 -21.20 -2.15 15.17
CA LEU A 7 -20.40 -3.11 15.94
C LEU A 7 -18.97 -2.58 16.21
N MET A 8 -18.51 -1.57 15.44
CA MET A 8 -17.22 -0.95 15.68
C MET A 8 -17.27 -0.01 16.87
N LYS A 9 -16.39 -0.23 17.84
CA LYS A 9 -16.34 0.58 19.07
C LYS A 9 -16.25 2.06 18.77
N ASP A 10 -17.00 2.87 19.50
CA ASP A 10 -17.13 4.33 19.38
C ASP A 10 -17.81 4.84 18.09
N MET A 11 -18.34 3.96 17.22
CA MET A 11 -19.03 4.39 15.99
C MET A 11 -20.20 5.32 16.27
N ASP A 12 -20.98 5.03 17.31
CA ASP A 12 -22.09 5.86 17.78
C ASP A 12 -21.63 7.28 18.16
N LYS A 13 -20.50 7.41 18.86
CA LYS A 13 -19.91 8.69 19.25
C LYS A 13 -19.40 9.48 18.04
N ALA A 14 -18.72 8.78 17.10
CA ALA A 14 -18.24 9.40 15.88
C ALA A 14 -19.39 9.97 15.05
N VAL A 15 -20.43 9.17 14.83
CA VAL A 15 -21.64 9.60 14.11
C VAL A 15 -22.33 10.77 14.79
N ALA A 16 -22.54 10.70 16.10
CA ALA A 16 -23.18 11.79 16.87
C ALA A 16 -22.36 13.09 16.80
N ARG A 17 -21.02 13.00 16.87
CA ARG A 17 -20.13 14.19 16.78
C ARG A 17 -20.18 14.82 15.38
N ILE A 18 -20.17 14.00 14.32
CA ILE A 18 -20.26 14.50 12.95
C ILE A 18 -21.62 15.11 12.68
N GLN A 19 -22.72 14.47 13.12
CA GLN A 19 -24.07 15.04 12.98
C GLN A 19 -24.19 16.40 13.68
N ARG A 20 -23.61 16.55 14.88
CA ARG A 20 -23.56 17.84 15.59
C ARG A 20 -22.79 18.89 14.77
N ALA A 21 -21.64 18.52 14.20
CA ALA A 21 -20.86 19.44 13.38
C ALA A 21 -21.64 19.90 12.13
N LEU A 22 -22.29 18.96 11.42
CA LEU A 22 -23.11 19.28 10.26
C LEU A 22 -24.30 20.19 10.63
N SER A 23 -24.99 19.92 11.74
CA SER A 23 -26.15 20.71 12.20
C SER A 23 -25.75 22.13 12.60
N ASN A 24 -24.57 22.27 13.20
CA ASN A 24 -24.03 23.56 13.65
C ASN A 24 -23.24 24.30 12.56
N LYS A 25 -23.09 23.71 11.37
CA LYS A 25 -22.24 24.23 10.27
C LYS A 25 -20.78 24.46 10.74
N GLU A 26 -20.29 23.55 11.56
CA GLU A 26 -18.89 23.59 12.00
C GLU A 26 -17.97 23.25 10.83
N ARG A 27 -16.79 23.87 10.80
CA ARG A 27 -15.75 23.57 9.80
C ARG A 27 -15.01 22.31 10.19
N ILE A 28 -14.90 21.36 9.25
CA ILE A 28 -14.35 20.01 9.46
C ILE A 28 -13.09 19.83 8.64
N LEU A 29 -12.01 19.34 9.26
CA LEU A 29 -10.79 18.90 8.58
C LEU A 29 -10.83 17.38 8.39
N VAL A 30 -10.84 16.94 7.15
CA VAL A 30 -10.62 15.54 6.79
C VAL A 30 -9.12 15.36 6.55
N TYR A 31 -8.48 14.68 7.48
CA TYR A 31 -7.04 14.49 7.54
C TYR A 31 -6.68 13.04 7.17
N GLY A 32 -5.60 12.79 6.44
CA GLY A 32 -5.13 11.44 6.16
C GLY A 32 -3.64 11.38 5.86
N ASP A 33 -3.09 10.18 5.78
CA ASP A 33 -1.68 10.01 5.39
C ASP A 33 -1.47 10.21 3.88
N TYR A 34 -0.21 10.30 3.46
CA TYR A 34 0.20 10.65 2.09
C TYR A 34 0.27 9.47 1.11
N ASP A 35 0.02 8.25 1.54
CA ASP A 35 -0.01 7.07 0.67
C ASP A 35 -1.39 6.84 0.01
N VAL A 36 -1.57 5.70 -0.66
CA VAL A 36 -2.83 5.43 -1.37
C VAL A 36 -3.98 5.21 -0.41
N ASP A 37 -3.77 4.49 0.71
CA ASP A 37 -4.83 4.25 1.69
C ASP A 37 -5.27 5.57 2.33
N GLY A 38 -4.34 6.40 2.79
CA GLY A 38 -4.65 7.71 3.37
C GLY A 38 -5.32 8.65 2.36
N THR A 39 -4.79 8.78 1.13
CA THR A 39 -5.35 9.70 0.13
C THR A 39 -6.71 9.26 -0.40
N THR A 40 -6.95 7.95 -0.58
CA THR A 40 -8.28 7.43 -0.94
C THR A 40 -9.28 7.57 0.20
N SER A 41 -8.83 7.39 1.44
CA SER A 41 -9.64 7.60 2.65
C SER A 41 -10.13 9.05 2.75
N VAL A 42 -9.23 10.02 2.55
CA VAL A 42 -9.57 11.44 2.54
C VAL A 42 -10.51 11.77 1.40
N ALA A 43 -10.24 11.28 0.19
CA ALA A 43 -11.12 11.49 -0.96
C ALA A 43 -12.52 10.90 -0.72
N LEU A 44 -12.62 9.72 -0.12
CA LEU A 44 -13.88 9.05 0.21
C LEU A 44 -14.71 9.89 1.18
N LEU A 45 -14.14 10.21 2.35
CA LEU A 45 -14.91 10.89 3.41
C LEU A 45 -15.21 12.34 3.02
N ALA A 46 -14.25 13.06 2.43
CA ALA A 46 -14.47 14.43 1.97
C ALA A 46 -15.57 14.49 0.91
N SER A 47 -15.53 13.64 -0.13
CA SER A 47 -16.58 13.61 -1.16
C SER A 47 -17.96 13.28 -0.60
N TYR A 48 -18.04 12.38 0.39
CA TYR A 48 -19.30 12.07 1.06
C TYR A 48 -19.86 13.24 1.88
N LEU A 49 -19.00 13.91 2.66
CA LEU A 49 -19.42 15.02 3.51
C LEU A 49 -19.70 16.30 2.70
N GLU A 50 -18.99 16.56 1.60
CA GLU A 50 -19.26 17.68 0.69
C GLU A 50 -20.67 17.61 0.07
N GLY A 51 -21.22 16.42 -0.06
CA GLY A 51 -22.64 16.25 -0.41
C GLY A 51 -23.63 16.72 0.67
N LYS A 52 -23.16 17.04 1.88
CA LYS A 52 -23.98 17.42 3.04
C LYS A 52 -23.66 18.82 3.57
N THR A 53 -22.46 19.33 3.32
CA THR A 53 -22.01 20.68 3.78
C THR A 53 -20.87 21.20 2.91
N SER A 54 -20.75 22.52 2.78
CA SER A 54 -19.63 23.19 2.13
C SER A 54 -18.40 23.39 3.06
N GLU A 55 -18.52 23.07 4.36
CA GLU A 55 -17.54 23.39 5.37
C GLU A 55 -16.48 22.27 5.56
N ILE A 56 -16.07 21.66 4.45
CA ILE A 56 -15.07 20.58 4.45
C ILE A 56 -13.74 21.08 3.89
N THR A 57 -12.68 20.84 4.64
CA THR A 57 -11.30 21.06 4.22
C THR A 57 -10.54 19.73 4.27
N THR A 58 -9.60 19.50 3.36
CA THR A 58 -8.76 18.30 3.36
C THR A 58 -7.31 18.65 3.69
N TYR A 59 -6.62 17.75 4.36
CA TYR A 59 -5.21 17.91 4.71
C TYR A 59 -4.45 16.59 4.57
N ILE A 60 -3.32 16.64 3.89
CA ILE A 60 -2.34 15.56 3.83
C ILE A 60 -1.00 16.12 4.34
N PRO A 61 -0.32 15.48 5.30
CA PRO A 61 0.97 15.96 5.77
C PRO A 61 2.05 15.82 4.67
N ASP A 62 3.00 16.75 4.66
CA ASP A 62 4.16 16.64 3.77
C ASP A 62 5.11 15.55 4.28
N ARG A 63 5.37 14.56 3.43
CA ARG A 63 6.24 13.42 3.75
C ARG A 63 7.65 13.80 4.22
N PHE A 64 8.18 14.91 3.72
CA PHE A 64 9.58 15.29 3.93
C PHE A 64 9.76 16.17 5.16
N THR A 65 8.81 17.08 5.40
CA THR A 65 8.89 18.09 6.48
C THR A 65 8.08 17.72 7.72
N GLU A 66 6.95 17.03 7.56
CA GLU A 66 6.04 16.65 8.65
C GLU A 66 6.17 15.18 9.06
N GLY A 67 6.49 14.31 8.10
CA GLY A 67 6.62 12.86 8.30
C GLY A 67 5.30 12.11 8.17
N TYR A 68 5.23 10.93 8.80
CA TYR A 68 4.08 10.04 8.75
C TYR A 68 3.09 10.34 9.86
N GLY A 69 1.79 10.27 9.55
CA GLY A 69 0.69 10.34 10.50
C GLY A 69 0.31 11.76 10.92
N VAL A 70 -0.29 11.91 12.11
CA VAL A 70 -0.76 13.20 12.60
C VAL A 70 0.39 14.13 12.93
N SER A 71 0.48 15.29 12.25
CA SER A 71 1.49 16.31 12.46
C SER A 71 0.98 17.45 13.36
N GLN A 72 1.91 18.14 14.00
CA GLN A 72 1.59 19.36 14.74
C GLN A 72 1.14 20.49 13.80
N GLN A 73 1.82 20.61 12.65
CA GLN A 73 1.49 21.58 11.61
C GLN A 73 0.05 21.42 11.11
N GLY A 74 -0.43 20.19 10.94
CA GLY A 74 -1.81 19.93 10.56
C GLY A 74 -2.82 20.34 11.62
N ILE A 75 -2.48 20.21 12.91
CA ILE A 75 -3.32 20.69 14.03
C ILE A 75 -3.29 22.22 14.09
N ASP A 76 -2.11 22.83 13.95
CA ASP A 76 -1.98 24.29 13.93
C ASP A 76 -2.75 24.88 12.73
N TYR A 77 -2.66 24.23 11.55
CA TYR A 77 -3.48 24.60 10.39
C TYR A 77 -4.98 24.57 10.70
N ALA A 78 -5.45 23.53 11.40
CA ALA A 78 -6.86 23.45 11.80
C ALA A 78 -7.25 24.59 12.75
N PHE A 79 -6.41 24.92 13.74
CA PHE A 79 -6.63 26.01 14.68
C PHE A 79 -6.65 27.38 13.97
N ASP A 80 -5.67 27.64 13.14
CA ASP A 80 -5.52 28.92 12.42
C ASP A 80 -6.64 29.21 11.40
N ASN A 81 -7.35 28.13 11.00
CA ASN A 81 -8.47 28.22 10.05
C ASN A 81 -9.83 27.97 10.70
N ASP A 82 -9.96 28.04 12.02
CA ASP A 82 -11.21 27.86 12.78
C ASP A 82 -11.91 26.51 12.49
N LEU A 83 -11.14 25.45 12.28
CA LEU A 83 -11.65 24.09 12.10
C LEU A 83 -11.82 23.42 13.46
N SER A 84 -13.07 23.11 13.85
CA SER A 84 -13.39 22.63 15.20
C SER A 84 -13.34 21.10 15.35
N LEU A 85 -13.30 20.37 14.23
CA LEU A 85 -13.27 18.92 14.20
C LEU A 85 -12.24 18.43 13.19
N ILE A 86 -11.32 17.57 13.62
CA ILE A 86 -10.43 16.80 12.76
C ILE A 86 -10.91 15.35 12.71
N ILE A 87 -11.10 14.82 11.50
CA ILE A 87 -11.35 13.39 11.26
C ILE A 87 -10.12 12.83 10.58
N ALA A 88 -9.30 12.13 11.34
CA ALA A 88 -8.07 11.50 10.84
C ALA A 88 -8.36 10.10 10.33
N LEU A 89 -7.90 9.80 9.11
CA LEU A 89 -8.09 8.55 8.40
C LEU A 89 -6.73 7.89 8.12
N ASP A 90 -6.65 6.59 8.30
CA ASP A 90 -5.44 5.78 8.07
C ASP A 90 -4.25 6.21 8.93
N CYS A 91 -4.51 6.92 10.02
CA CYS A 91 -3.49 7.35 10.97
C CYS A 91 -4.13 7.81 12.28
N GLY A 92 -3.30 7.94 13.32
CA GLY A 92 -3.69 8.63 14.54
C GLY A 92 -3.87 7.74 15.75
N VAL A 93 -4.01 6.42 15.62
CA VAL A 93 -4.27 5.52 16.76
C VAL A 93 -3.16 5.53 17.82
N LYS A 94 -1.95 5.98 17.46
CA LYS A 94 -0.80 6.16 18.38
C LYS A 94 -0.47 7.61 18.68
N ALA A 95 -1.23 8.59 18.17
CA ALA A 95 -0.93 10.01 18.25
C ALA A 95 -1.40 10.65 19.56
N ILE A 96 -1.03 10.07 20.71
CA ILE A 96 -1.53 10.46 22.04
C ILE A 96 -1.27 11.94 22.32
N GLU A 97 -0.02 12.37 22.19
CA GLU A 97 0.39 13.75 22.49
C GLU A 97 -0.22 14.75 21.50
N LYS A 98 -0.31 14.39 20.23
CA LYS A 98 -0.88 15.24 19.18
C LYS A 98 -2.38 15.45 19.35
N VAL A 99 -3.12 14.40 19.71
CA VAL A 99 -4.56 14.50 20.00
C VAL A 99 -4.80 15.32 21.29
N GLN A 100 -3.94 15.16 22.30
CA GLN A 100 -4.02 16.02 23.49
C GLN A 100 -3.75 17.48 23.14
N TYR A 101 -2.74 17.76 22.31
CA TYR A 101 -2.45 19.12 21.83
C TYR A 101 -3.64 19.74 21.07
N ALA A 102 -4.32 18.98 20.21
CA ALA A 102 -5.53 19.42 19.51
C ALA A 102 -6.65 19.77 20.53
N LYS A 103 -6.86 18.88 21.51
CA LYS A 103 -7.86 19.07 22.57
C LYS A 103 -7.58 20.33 23.39
N ASP A 104 -6.32 20.61 23.72
CA ASP A 104 -5.92 21.82 24.47
C ASP A 104 -6.20 23.12 23.68
N LYS A 105 -6.24 23.00 22.33
CA LYS A 105 -6.67 24.07 21.41
C LYS A 105 -8.18 24.13 21.17
N GLY A 106 -8.97 23.27 21.81
CA GLY A 106 -10.43 23.20 21.63
C GLY A 106 -10.89 22.50 20.36
N ILE A 107 -10.03 21.71 19.72
CA ILE A 107 -10.32 20.95 18.51
C ILE A 107 -10.66 19.51 18.88
N ASP A 108 -11.86 19.06 18.50
CA ASP A 108 -12.27 17.67 18.65
C ASP A 108 -11.59 16.76 17.61
N PHE A 109 -11.33 15.52 18.00
CA PHE A 109 -10.68 14.52 17.14
C PHE A 109 -11.52 13.26 17.01
N ILE A 110 -11.67 12.75 15.78
CA ILE A 110 -12.15 11.40 15.47
C ILE A 110 -11.03 10.70 14.72
N ILE A 111 -10.71 9.47 15.12
CA ILE A 111 -9.67 8.64 14.48
C ILE A 111 -10.35 7.46 13.81
N CYS A 112 -10.05 7.25 12.52
CA CYS A 112 -10.45 6.10 11.70
C CYS A 112 -9.18 5.41 11.23
N ASP A 113 -8.70 4.42 11.97
CA ASP A 113 -7.40 3.80 11.75
C ASP A 113 -7.52 2.27 11.75
N HIS A 114 -6.51 1.60 11.24
CA HIS A 114 -6.43 0.14 11.19
C HIS A 114 -5.06 -0.38 11.67
N HIS A 115 -4.17 0.51 12.03
CA HIS A 115 -2.87 0.16 12.59
C HIS A 115 -3.02 -0.42 13.99
N ARG A 116 -2.07 -1.25 14.40
CA ARG A 116 -2.08 -1.83 15.75
C ARG A 116 -2.01 -0.72 16.81
N PRO A 117 -3.01 -0.59 17.69
CA PRO A 117 -3.02 0.40 18.74
C PRO A 117 -1.85 0.21 19.73
N ALA A 118 -1.50 1.28 20.44
CA ALA A 118 -0.68 1.21 21.66
C ALA A 118 -1.53 0.76 22.86
N ASP A 119 -0.88 0.49 24.00
CA ASP A 119 -1.57 0.10 25.23
C ASP A 119 -2.56 1.18 25.72
N LYS A 120 -2.24 2.45 25.43
CA LYS A 120 -3.10 3.60 25.73
C LYS A 120 -3.56 4.26 24.42
N LEU A 121 -4.85 4.52 24.33
CA LEU A 121 -5.44 5.22 23.18
C LEU A 121 -5.36 6.76 23.35
N PRO A 122 -5.33 7.54 22.25
CA PRO A 122 -5.49 8.98 22.27
C PRO A 122 -6.82 9.41 22.88
N ALA A 123 -6.84 10.58 23.53
CA ALA A 123 -8.04 11.16 24.16
C ALA A 123 -8.97 11.83 23.11
N ALA A 124 -9.25 11.14 22.02
CA ALA A 124 -10.17 11.57 20.96
C ALA A 124 -11.64 11.37 21.38
N VAL A 125 -12.57 12.03 20.70
CA VAL A 125 -14.02 11.83 20.89
C VAL A 125 -14.40 10.39 20.53
N ALA A 126 -13.81 9.86 19.45
CA ALA A 126 -13.99 8.49 19.01
C ALA A 126 -12.70 7.95 18.38
N VAL A 127 -12.42 6.65 18.60
CA VAL A 127 -11.34 5.92 17.95
C VAL A 127 -11.93 4.69 17.29
N LEU A 128 -12.14 4.78 15.99
CA LEU A 128 -12.64 3.70 15.15
C LEU A 128 -11.45 2.88 14.65
N ASP A 129 -11.20 1.77 15.31
CA ASP A 129 -10.16 0.83 14.92
C ASP A 129 -10.60 -0.60 15.29
N PRO A 130 -10.78 -1.48 14.31
CA PRO A 130 -11.20 -2.85 14.58
C PRO A 130 -10.17 -3.68 15.36
N LYS A 131 -8.88 -3.26 15.37
CA LYS A 131 -7.80 -3.97 16.08
C LYS A 131 -7.66 -3.59 17.56
N ARG A 132 -8.47 -2.68 18.07
CA ARG A 132 -8.54 -2.41 19.51
C ARG A 132 -8.94 -3.66 20.27
N SER A 133 -8.36 -3.86 21.44
CA SER A 133 -8.67 -5.01 22.32
C SER A 133 -10.09 -5.00 22.86
N ASP A 134 -10.71 -3.80 22.97
CA ASP A 134 -12.08 -3.57 23.45
C ASP A 134 -13.11 -3.39 22.32
N CYS A 135 -12.76 -3.71 21.08
CA CYS A 135 -13.65 -3.61 19.93
C CYS A 135 -14.11 -5.00 19.50
N ASP A 136 -15.42 -5.21 19.45
CA ASP A 136 -16.04 -6.49 19.07
C ASP A 136 -16.35 -6.59 17.57
N TYR A 137 -15.85 -5.62 16.76
CA TYR A 137 -16.04 -5.68 15.31
C TYR A 137 -15.46 -6.98 14.75
N PRO A 138 -16.25 -7.79 14.00
CA PRO A 138 -15.85 -9.17 13.68
C PRO A 138 -14.64 -9.28 12.76
N PHE A 139 -14.44 -8.31 11.86
CA PHE A 139 -13.35 -8.33 10.88
C PHE A 139 -12.27 -7.30 11.23
N LYS A 140 -11.07 -7.78 11.58
CA LYS A 140 -9.97 -6.95 12.09
C LYS A 140 -9.05 -6.34 11.02
N GLU A 141 -9.17 -6.79 9.78
CA GLU A 141 -8.18 -6.51 8.72
C GLU A 141 -8.70 -5.51 7.65
N LEU A 142 -9.63 -4.64 8.02
CA LEU A 142 -9.97 -3.51 7.15
C LEU A 142 -8.73 -2.62 6.94
N CYS A 143 -8.57 -2.01 5.76
CA CYS A 143 -7.64 -0.90 5.55
C CYS A 143 -8.23 0.42 6.08
N GLY A 144 -7.46 1.50 6.13
CA GLY A 144 -7.91 2.81 6.62
C GLY A 144 -9.13 3.33 5.85
N CYS A 145 -9.11 3.21 4.51
CA CYS A 145 -10.25 3.56 3.65
C CYS A 145 -11.46 2.65 3.92
N GLY A 146 -11.24 1.38 4.27
CA GLY A 146 -12.29 0.46 4.69
C GLY A 146 -12.96 0.91 6.00
N VAL A 147 -12.19 1.37 6.98
CA VAL A 147 -12.73 1.96 8.22
C VAL A 147 -13.49 3.26 7.90
N GLY A 148 -12.96 4.12 7.04
CA GLY A 148 -13.66 5.31 6.54
C GLY A 148 -14.98 4.97 5.84
N PHE A 149 -15.01 3.87 5.05
CA PHE A 149 -16.24 3.38 4.42
C PHE A 149 -17.26 2.91 5.46
N LYS A 150 -16.85 2.25 6.53
CA LYS A 150 -17.76 1.87 7.63
C LYS A 150 -18.33 3.12 8.32
N LEU A 151 -17.57 4.21 8.44
CA LEU A 151 -18.07 5.47 8.98
C LEU A 151 -19.14 6.08 8.07
N ILE A 152 -18.93 6.16 6.74
CA ILE A 152 -19.96 6.67 5.83
C ILE A 152 -21.18 5.73 5.77
N GLN A 153 -20.99 4.42 5.93
CA GLN A 153 -22.10 3.46 6.04
C GLN A 153 -22.96 3.74 7.29
N ALA A 154 -22.31 4.01 8.45
CA ALA A 154 -23.03 4.35 9.67
C ALA A 154 -23.75 5.70 9.57
N LEU A 155 -23.14 6.71 8.96
CA LEU A 155 -23.75 7.99 8.66
C LEU A 155 -24.93 7.83 7.70
N GLY A 156 -24.77 7.07 6.62
CA GLY A 156 -25.81 6.78 5.63
C GLY A 156 -27.06 6.18 6.26
N GLN A 157 -26.91 5.22 7.18
CA GLN A 157 -28.04 4.65 7.92
C GLN A 157 -28.83 5.73 8.69
N LYS A 158 -28.18 6.78 9.20
CA LYS A 158 -28.85 7.90 9.89
C LYS A 158 -29.59 8.85 8.93
N TYR A 159 -29.19 8.85 7.66
CA TYR A 159 -29.82 9.65 6.62
C TYR A 159 -30.73 8.82 5.71
N ASN A 160 -31.04 7.56 6.07
CA ASN A 160 -31.82 6.61 5.31
C ASN A 160 -31.25 6.33 3.90
N GLU A 161 -29.92 6.40 3.76
CA GLU A 161 -29.21 6.01 2.55
C GLU A 161 -29.04 4.48 2.53
N SER A 162 -29.22 3.89 1.36
CA SER A 162 -29.03 2.47 1.15
C SER A 162 -27.55 2.15 0.87
N ILE A 163 -27.19 0.88 0.85
CA ILE A 163 -25.82 0.48 0.47
C ILE A 163 -25.55 0.79 -1.01
N GLU A 164 -26.56 0.80 -1.85
CA GLU A 164 -26.50 1.14 -3.27
C GLU A 164 -26.06 2.60 -3.47
N ASP A 165 -26.50 3.51 -2.61
CA ASP A 165 -26.10 4.93 -2.63
C ASP A 165 -24.61 5.10 -2.31
N LEU A 166 -24.01 4.16 -1.59
CA LEU A 166 -22.60 4.16 -1.21
C LEU A 166 -21.70 3.37 -2.18
N MET A 167 -22.30 2.59 -3.10
CA MET A 167 -21.54 1.81 -4.07
C MET A 167 -20.53 2.64 -4.89
N PRO A 168 -20.81 3.88 -5.31
CA PRO A 168 -19.84 4.68 -6.06
C PRO A 168 -18.50 4.91 -5.34
N TYR A 169 -18.47 4.87 -4.01
CA TYR A 169 -17.26 5.05 -3.22
C TYR A 169 -16.38 3.80 -3.15
N LEU A 170 -16.88 2.65 -3.60
CA LEU A 170 -16.13 1.39 -3.53
C LEU A 170 -14.95 1.33 -4.50
N ASP A 171 -14.89 2.19 -5.51
CA ASP A 171 -13.71 2.34 -6.37
C ASP A 171 -12.47 2.79 -5.55
N LEU A 172 -12.65 3.71 -4.60
CA LEU A 172 -11.62 4.14 -3.65
C LEU A 172 -11.24 3.02 -2.69
N VAL A 173 -12.25 2.34 -2.12
CA VAL A 173 -12.02 1.27 -1.13
C VAL A 173 -11.26 0.09 -1.74
N ALA A 174 -11.65 -0.36 -2.95
CA ALA A 174 -10.92 -1.43 -3.64
C ALA A 174 -9.48 -1.04 -3.98
N THR A 175 -9.27 0.24 -4.33
CA THR A 175 -7.92 0.77 -4.60
C THR A 175 -7.06 0.78 -3.34
N ALA A 176 -7.61 1.20 -2.21
CA ALA A 176 -6.95 1.17 -0.92
C ALA A 176 -6.59 -0.26 -0.49
N ILE A 177 -7.55 -1.19 -0.51
CA ILE A 177 -7.33 -2.60 -0.15
C ILE A 177 -6.18 -3.21 -0.96
N GLY A 178 -6.16 -2.94 -2.28
CA GLY A 178 -5.07 -3.41 -3.14
C GLY A 178 -3.72 -2.78 -2.79
N ALA A 179 -3.69 -1.47 -2.56
CA ALA A 179 -2.46 -0.71 -2.34
C ALA A 179 -1.82 -0.97 -0.98
N ASP A 180 -2.63 -1.11 0.07
CA ASP A 180 -2.16 -1.36 1.44
C ASP A 180 -1.85 -2.85 1.70
N ILE A 181 -2.13 -3.72 0.72
CA ILE A 181 -1.78 -5.15 0.76
C ILE A 181 -2.45 -5.87 1.96
N VAL A 182 -3.61 -5.40 2.39
CA VAL A 182 -4.41 -6.08 3.44
C VAL A 182 -5.03 -7.40 2.92
N PRO A 183 -5.37 -8.34 3.81
CA PRO A 183 -5.98 -9.61 3.44
C PRO A 183 -7.24 -9.47 2.57
N VAL A 184 -7.27 -10.12 1.40
CA VAL A 184 -8.42 -10.12 0.48
C VAL A 184 -9.37 -11.28 0.81
N VAL A 185 -9.88 -11.25 2.04
CA VAL A 185 -10.84 -12.23 2.59
C VAL A 185 -12.00 -11.50 3.25
N ALA A 186 -13.06 -12.20 3.58
CA ALA A 186 -14.24 -11.63 4.26
C ALA A 186 -14.69 -10.27 3.69
N GLU A 187 -14.82 -9.22 4.50
CA GLU A 187 -15.30 -7.92 4.02
C GLU A 187 -14.39 -7.28 2.97
N ASN A 188 -13.07 -7.37 3.11
CA ASN A 188 -12.14 -6.83 2.11
C ASN A 188 -12.34 -7.50 0.74
N ARG A 189 -12.66 -8.80 0.69
CA ARG A 189 -12.96 -9.48 -0.57
C ARG A 189 -14.27 -9.00 -1.17
N ILE A 190 -15.30 -8.78 -0.34
CA ILE A 190 -16.60 -8.25 -0.78
C ILE A 190 -16.42 -6.82 -1.33
N LEU A 191 -15.78 -5.95 -0.55
CA LEU A 191 -15.52 -4.55 -0.92
C LEU A 191 -14.68 -4.45 -2.21
N SER A 192 -13.63 -5.27 -2.33
CA SER A 192 -12.81 -5.32 -3.55
C SER A 192 -13.58 -5.84 -4.75
N TYR A 193 -14.45 -6.85 -4.58
CA TYR A 193 -15.24 -7.41 -5.67
C TYR A 193 -16.20 -6.38 -6.25
N TYR A 194 -16.95 -5.68 -5.40
CA TYR A 194 -17.88 -4.65 -5.85
C TYR A 194 -17.16 -3.38 -6.30
N GLY A 195 -16.07 -3.00 -5.63
CA GLY A 195 -15.26 -1.86 -6.05
C GLY A 195 -14.59 -2.06 -7.41
N LEU A 196 -14.11 -3.27 -7.72
CA LEU A 196 -13.64 -3.61 -9.06
C LEU A 196 -14.76 -3.57 -10.10
N LYS A 197 -16.01 -3.90 -9.75
CA LYS A 197 -17.14 -3.70 -10.65
C LYS A 197 -17.34 -2.21 -10.96
N VAL A 198 -17.28 -1.34 -9.94
CA VAL A 198 -17.36 0.12 -10.14
C VAL A 198 -16.23 0.61 -11.03
N LEU A 199 -14.97 0.24 -10.73
CA LEU A 199 -13.78 0.59 -11.53
C LEU A 199 -13.88 0.15 -12.99
N ASN A 200 -14.57 -0.97 -13.27
CA ASN A 200 -14.71 -1.53 -14.61
C ASN A 200 -15.98 -1.04 -15.35
N SER A 201 -16.93 -0.39 -14.69
CA SER A 201 -18.20 0.02 -15.31
C SER A 201 -18.44 1.52 -15.28
N ASN A 202 -18.30 2.15 -14.13
CA ASN A 202 -18.57 3.57 -13.93
C ASN A 202 -17.64 4.15 -12.85
N PRO A 203 -16.32 4.18 -13.09
CA PRO A 203 -15.36 4.78 -12.15
C PRO A 203 -15.53 6.30 -12.09
N ARG A 204 -15.11 6.89 -10.98
CA ARG A 204 -15.00 8.35 -10.90
C ARG A 204 -14.03 8.90 -11.96
N PRO A 205 -14.16 10.19 -12.38
CA PRO A 205 -13.33 10.77 -13.44
C PRO A 205 -11.83 10.58 -13.25
N GLY A 206 -11.32 10.72 -12.02
CA GLY A 206 -9.90 10.51 -11.73
C GLY A 206 -9.41 9.09 -12.06
N PHE A 207 -10.17 8.06 -11.71
CA PHE A 207 -9.85 6.69 -12.09
C PHE A 207 -10.11 6.42 -13.57
N GLN A 208 -11.16 6.97 -14.15
CA GLN A 208 -11.46 6.80 -15.57
C GLN A 208 -10.25 7.18 -16.42
N VAL A 209 -9.65 8.34 -16.16
CA VAL A 209 -8.48 8.81 -16.91
C VAL A 209 -7.28 7.88 -16.74
N LEU A 210 -6.99 7.43 -15.51
CA LEU A 210 -5.89 6.51 -15.25
C LEU A 210 -6.09 5.15 -15.92
N ILE A 211 -7.34 4.70 -16.06
CA ILE A 211 -7.71 3.41 -16.66
C ILE A 211 -7.65 3.47 -18.18
N GLU A 212 -8.10 4.57 -18.79
CA GLU A 212 -8.07 4.77 -20.26
C GLU A 212 -6.67 4.56 -20.85
N GLU A 213 -5.61 4.94 -20.11
CA GLU A 213 -4.23 4.76 -20.53
C GLU A 213 -3.77 3.30 -20.57
N LEU A 214 -4.44 2.40 -19.83
CA LEU A 214 -4.01 1.01 -19.67
C LEU A 214 -4.36 0.12 -20.87
N LYS A 215 -5.29 0.53 -21.73
CA LYS A 215 -5.77 -0.26 -22.88
C LYS A 215 -6.17 -1.69 -22.52
N LYS A 216 -6.67 -1.90 -21.30
CA LYS A 216 -7.18 -3.18 -20.81
C LYS A 216 -8.71 -3.20 -20.86
N SER A 217 -9.28 -4.33 -21.22
CA SER A 217 -10.73 -4.52 -21.26
C SER A 217 -11.35 -4.74 -19.87
N VAL A 218 -10.60 -5.31 -18.94
CA VAL A 218 -11.04 -5.57 -17.55
C VAL A 218 -9.86 -5.42 -16.60
N LEU A 219 -10.03 -4.58 -15.59
CA LEU A 219 -9.07 -4.42 -14.49
C LEU A 219 -9.25 -5.51 -13.44
N THR A 220 -8.13 -5.97 -12.92
CA THR A 220 -8.05 -6.84 -11.75
C THR A 220 -7.45 -6.08 -10.57
N LEU A 221 -7.52 -6.64 -9.37
CA LEU A 221 -6.85 -6.06 -8.20
C LEU A 221 -5.33 -5.96 -8.40
N THR A 222 -4.73 -6.90 -9.12
CA THR A 222 -3.32 -6.87 -9.52
C THR A 222 -3.00 -5.61 -10.34
N ASP A 223 -3.88 -5.21 -11.26
CA ASP A 223 -3.70 -3.98 -12.04
C ASP A 223 -3.79 -2.73 -11.15
N VAL A 224 -4.69 -2.75 -10.17
CA VAL A 224 -4.77 -1.68 -9.17
C VAL A 224 -3.44 -1.55 -8.42
N VAL A 225 -2.90 -2.65 -7.90
CA VAL A 225 -1.64 -2.68 -7.12
C VAL A 225 -0.44 -2.21 -7.93
N PHE A 226 -0.29 -2.70 -9.16
CA PHE A 226 0.94 -2.49 -9.93
C PHE A 226 0.88 -1.33 -10.93
N VAL A 227 -0.30 -0.80 -11.20
CA VAL A 227 -0.46 0.26 -12.21
C VAL A 227 -1.13 1.51 -11.66
N ILE A 228 -2.27 1.40 -10.99
CA ILE A 228 -3.02 2.55 -10.47
C ILE A 228 -2.38 3.09 -9.18
N ALA A 229 -2.18 2.24 -8.18
CA ALA A 229 -1.61 2.62 -6.89
C ALA A 229 -0.22 3.29 -6.98
N PRO A 230 0.73 2.82 -7.83
CA PRO A 230 2.02 3.50 -7.99
C PRO A 230 1.93 4.92 -8.56
N ARG A 231 0.91 5.24 -9.39
CA ARG A 231 0.65 6.58 -9.91
C ARG A 231 0.19 7.50 -8.78
N ILE A 232 -0.81 7.08 -8.02
CA ILE A 232 -1.33 7.82 -6.87
C ILE A 232 -0.21 8.06 -5.84
N ASN A 233 0.54 7.01 -5.48
CA ASN A 233 1.68 7.11 -4.57
C ASN A 233 2.79 8.04 -5.07
N ALA A 234 2.93 8.21 -6.38
CA ALA A 234 3.97 9.09 -6.92
C ALA A 234 3.77 10.55 -6.50
N ALA A 235 2.54 11.01 -6.33
CA ALA A 235 2.24 12.35 -5.83
C ALA A 235 2.92 12.61 -4.47
N GLY A 236 2.66 11.78 -3.45
CA GLY A 236 3.26 11.91 -2.11
C GLY A 236 4.76 11.60 -2.04
N ARG A 237 5.32 10.92 -3.05
CA ARG A 237 6.76 10.62 -3.12
C ARG A 237 7.59 11.71 -3.82
N MET A 238 7.01 12.41 -4.77
CA MET A 238 7.72 13.35 -5.64
C MET A 238 7.33 14.81 -5.38
N LYS A 239 6.14 15.04 -4.82
CA LYS A 239 5.57 16.36 -4.51
C LYS A 239 4.78 16.30 -3.21
N HIS A 240 3.46 16.28 -3.28
CA HIS A 240 2.56 16.32 -2.13
C HIS A 240 1.32 15.44 -2.36
N GLY A 241 0.85 14.76 -1.32
CA GLY A 241 -0.32 13.87 -1.40
C GLY A 241 -1.62 14.55 -1.84
N ASN A 242 -1.75 15.85 -1.66
CA ASN A 242 -2.91 16.62 -2.10
C ASN A 242 -3.19 16.51 -3.60
N TYR A 243 -2.17 16.32 -4.44
CA TYR A 243 -2.38 16.10 -5.89
C TYR A 243 -3.20 14.82 -6.13
N ALA A 244 -2.94 13.78 -5.35
CA ALA A 244 -3.73 12.55 -5.42
C ALA A 244 -5.17 12.77 -4.94
N VAL A 245 -5.36 13.42 -3.79
CA VAL A 245 -6.70 13.73 -3.27
C VAL A 245 -7.49 14.59 -4.27
N SER A 246 -6.87 15.61 -4.87
CA SER A 246 -7.52 16.45 -5.87
C SER A 246 -7.96 15.65 -7.09
N LEU A 247 -7.11 14.77 -7.65
CA LEU A 247 -7.49 13.89 -8.75
C LEU A 247 -8.66 12.96 -8.37
N LEU A 248 -8.59 12.34 -7.19
CA LEU A 248 -9.57 11.35 -6.74
C LEU A 248 -10.94 11.97 -6.39
N LYS A 249 -10.99 13.26 -6.06
CA LYS A 249 -12.22 14.02 -5.78
C LYS A 249 -12.80 14.70 -7.00
N GLU A 250 -12.01 14.84 -8.08
CA GLU A 250 -12.42 15.61 -9.25
C GLU A 250 -13.65 14.99 -9.93
N THR A 251 -14.63 15.83 -10.26
CA THR A 251 -15.89 15.44 -10.89
C THR A 251 -15.96 15.83 -12.37
N ASP A 252 -15.15 16.80 -12.80
CA ASP A 252 -15.04 17.19 -14.21
C ASP A 252 -13.95 16.37 -14.90
N LEU A 253 -14.30 15.68 -15.98
CA LEU A 253 -13.38 14.82 -16.72
C LEU A 253 -12.21 15.58 -17.36
N LYS A 254 -12.39 16.85 -17.74
CA LYS A 254 -11.31 17.66 -18.35
C LYS A 254 -10.29 18.04 -17.29
N GLN A 255 -10.75 18.44 -16.10
CA GLN A 255 -9.87 18.76 -14.98
C GLN A 255 -9.16 17.48 -14.48
N ALA A 256 -9.85 16.37 -14.41
CA ALA A 256 -9.26 15.08 -14.08
C ALA A 256 -8.13 14.68 -15.05
N LYS A 257 -8.29 14.95 -16.36
CA LYS A 257 -7.22 14.72 -17.36
C LYS A 257 -5.98 15.57 -17.10
N LEU A 258 -6.14 16.83 -16.73
CA LEU A 258 -5.02 17.70 -16.39
C LEU A 258 -4.29 17.22 -15.13
N ALA A 259 -5.04 16.92 -14.07
CA ALA A 259 -4.47 16.40 -12.82
C ALA A 259 -3.76 15.05 -13.03
N ALA A 260 -4.32 14.16 -13.85
CA ALA A 260 -3.69 12.87 -14.17
C ALA A 260 -2.37 13.04 -14.95
N GLN A 261 -2.25 14.01 -15.84
CA GLN A 261 -1.00 14.31 -16.56
C GLN A 261 0.12 14.75 -15.61
N GLU A 262 -0.20 15.55 -14.59
CA GLU A 262 0.78 15.90 -13.55
C GLU A 262 1.24 14.66 -12.75
N ILE A 263 0.29 13.82 -12.34
CA ILE A 263 0.59 12.58 -11.62
C ILE A 263 1.42 11.61 -12.48
N GLU A 264 1.14 11.49 -13.78
CA GLU A 264 1.95 10.65 -14.67
C GLU A 264 3.37 11.21 -14.82
N THR A 265 3.53 12.54 -14.83
CA THR A 265 4.87 13.17 -14.78
C THR A 265 5.61 12.77 -13.49
N PHE A 266 4.97 12.86 -12.34
CA PHE A 266 5.57 12.43 -11.06
C PHE A 266 5.92 10.93 -11.08
N ASN A 267 5.04 10.10 -11.61
CA ASN A 267 5.26 8.65 -11.70
C ASN A 267 6.41 8.31 -12.68
N SER A 268 6.51 9.00 -13.80
CA SER A 268 7.62 8.84 -14.75
C SER A 268 8.96 9.22 -14.11
N ASN A 269 9.03 10.38 -13.46
CA ASN A 269 10.22 10.83 -12.75
C ASN A 269 10.61 9.86 -11.63
N ARG A 270 9.64 9.40 -10.84
CA ARG A 270 9.86 8.38 -9.81
C ARG A 270 10.45 7.09 -10.40
N ARG A 271 9.92 6.61 -11.56
CA ARG A 271 10.42 5.40 -12.23
C ARG A 271 11.84 5.55 -12.73
N THR A 272 12.19 6.70 -13.29
CA THR A 272 13.56 7.00 -13.73
C THR A 272 14.53 6.98 -12.56
N LEU A 273 14.21 7.70 -11.47
CA LEU A 273 15.02 7.72 -10.26
C LEU A 273 15.17 6.32 -9.63
N ASP A 274 14.10 5.55 -9.57
CA ASP A 274 14.09 4.18 -9.06
C ASP A 274 15.04 3.28 -9.87
N GLN A 275 15.01 3.34 -11.21
CA GLN A 275 15.88 2.57 -12.08
C GLN A 275 17.36 2.98 -11.94
N GLU A 276 17.64 4.28 -11.91
CA GLU A 276 18.99 4.83 -11.77
C GLU A 276 19.60 4.46 -10.42
N ILE A 277 18.86 4.67 -9.33
CA ILE A 277 19.33 4.34 -7.96
C ILE A 277 19.53 2.83 -7.82
N THR A 278 18.61 2.01 -8.35
CA THR A 278 18.75 0.54 -8.32
C THR A 278 20.03 0.10 -9.05
N LYS A 279 20.31 0.67 -10.23
CA LYS A 279 21.55 0.37 -10.98
C LYS A 279 22.81 0.77 -10.19
N GLN A 280 22.82 1.95 -9.59
CA GLN A 280 23.95 2.40 -8.77
C GLN A 280 24.16 1.51 -7.54
N ALA A 281 23.07 1.11 -6.88
CA ALA A 281 23.11 0.23 -5.71
C ALA A 281 23.65 -1.18 -6.07
N LEU A 282 23.24 -1.74 -7.21
CA LEU A 282 23.77 -3.04 -7.69
C LEU A 282 25.27 -2.97 -7.95
N ILE A 283 25.76 -1.90 -8.59
CA ILE A 283 27.21 -1.68 -8.80
C ILE A 283 27.95 -1.58 -7.45
N GLN A 284 27.35 -0.94 -6.44
CA GLN A 284 27.95 -0.85 -5.10
C GLN A 284 28.01 -2.23 -4.43
N ILE A 285 26.97 -3.05 -4.55
CA ILE A 285 26.93 -4.42 -4.01
C ILE A 285 28.02 -5.29 -4.62
N GLU A 286 28.23 -5.19 -5.94
CA GLU A 286 29.26 -5.94 -6.66
C GLU A 286 30.69 -5.54 -6.21
N LYS A 287 30.93 -4.22 -6.05
CA LYS A 287 32.24 -3.71 -5.61
C LYS A 287 32.59 -4.07 -4.17
N ASP A 288 31.61 -4.10 -3.28
CA ASP A 288 31.80 -4.39 -1.85
C ASP A 288 32.03 -5.88 -1.56
N ASP A 289 32.16 -6.75 -2.59
CA ASP A 289 32.23 -8.22 -2.48
C ASP A 289 31.11 -8.79 -1.57
N ALA A 290 29.94 -8.15 -1.67
CA ALA A 290 28.82 -8.38 -0.76
C ALA A 290 28.03 -9.65 -1.10
N ILE A 291 28.47 -10.46 -2.07
CA ILE A 291 27.72 -11.65 -2.55
C ILE A 291 27.48 -12.66 -1.42
N ASN A 292 28.45 -12.83 -0.52
CA ASN A 292 28.41 -13.79 0.58
C ASN A 292 27.86 -13.23 1.91
N LYS A 293 27.38 -11.97 1.95
CA LYS A 293 26.83 -11.35 3.17
C LYS A 293 25.39 -11.76 3.43
N ALA A 294 25.00 -11.74 4.69
CA ALA A 294 23.62 -12.02 5.11
C ALA A 294 22.68 -10.82 4.85
N THR A 295 23.23 -9.63 4.63
CA THR A 295 22.47 -8.38 4.40
C THR A 295 22.93 -7.64 3.16
N THR A 296 22.07 -6.73 2.68
CA THR A 296 22.44 -5.66 1.75
C THR A 296 22.29 -4.33 2.44
N VAL A 297 23.41 -3.59 2.60
CA VAL A 297 23.40 -2.24 3.17
C VAL A 297 24.18 -1.32 2.24
N VAL A 298 23.46 -0.41 1.57
CA VAL A 298 24.00 0.51 0.58
C VAL A 298 23.67 1.96 0.93
N TYR A 299 24.52 2.89 0.52
CA TYR A 299 24.40 4.30 0.84
C TYR A 299 24.88 5.19 -0.30
N ASN A 300 24.12 6.25 -0.56
CA ASN A 300 24.59 7.39 -1.33
C ASN A 300 23.85 8.66 -0.84
N PRO A 301 24.58 9.76 -0.53
CA PRO A 301 23.98 10.98 0.00
C PRO A 301 22.99 11.66 -0.94
N ASN A 302 23.08 11.39 -2.24
CA ASN A 302 22.28 12.03 -3.27
C ASN A 302 21.03 11.22 -3.70
N TRP A 303 20.77 10.06 -3.10
CA TRP A 303 19.58 9.28 -3.43
C TRP A 303 18.32 9.92 -2.88
N ASN A 304 17.25 9.88 -3.66
CA ASN A 304 15.98 10.48 -3.26
C ASN A 304 15.29 9.67 -2.15
N LYS A 305 15.03 10.30 -1.01
CA LYS A 305 14.37 9.70 0.17
C LYS A 305 13.00 9.08 -0.15
N GLY A 306 12.24 9.66 -1.08
CA GLY A 306 10.92 9.15 -1.48
C GLY A 306 10.97 7.82 -2.24
N VAL A 307 12.15 7.44 -2.77
CA VAL A 307 12.33 6.29 -3.67
C VAL A 307 13.12 5.15 -3.04
N ILE A 308 13.99 5.41 -2.06
CA ILE A 308 14.88 4.38 -1.47
C ILE A 308 14.15 3.13 -0.97
N GLY A 309 12.90 3.25 -0.51
CA GLY A 309 12.10 2.09 -0.10
C GLY A 309 11.69 1.18 -1.26
N ILE A 310 11.47 1.74 -2.45
CA ILE A 310 11.20 0.98 -3.66
C ILE A 310 12.46 0.26 -4.11
N VAL A 311 13.60 0.96 -4.09
CA VAL A 311 14.92 0.40 -4.40
C VAL A 311 15.23 -0.77 -3.48
N ALA A 312 15.01 -0.64 -2.16
CA ALA A 312 15.22 -1.72 -1.21
C ALA A 312 14.41 -2.99 -1.57
N SER A 313 13.15 -2.82 -1.97
CA SER A 313 12.32 -3.93 -2.44
C SER A 313 12.88 -4.60 -3.71
N ARG A 314 13.32 -3.81 -4.69
CA ARG A 314 13.94 -4.34 -5.93
C ARG A 314 15.25 -5.07 -5.70
N LEU A 315 16.07 -4.58 -4.77
CA LEU A 315 17.33 -5.24 -4.42
C LEU A 315 17.09 -6.63 -3.80
N ILE A 316 16.00 -6.83 -3.05
CA ILE A 316 15.62 -8.15 -2.53
C ILE A 316 15.24 -9.12 -3.67
N GLU A 317 14.64 -8.65 -4.75
CA GLU A 317 14.34 -9.49 -5.92
C GLU A 317 15.60 -10.07 -6.56
N THR A 318 16.72 -9.32 -6.52
CA THR A 318 18.01 -9.71 -7.09
C THR A 318 18.90 -10.43 -6.07
N HIS A 319 18.90 -9.93 -4.83
CA HIS A 319 19.71 -10.45 -3.71
C HIS A 319 18.77 -10.74 -2.54
N TYR A 320 18.23 -11.94 -2.48
CA TYR A 320 17.18 -12.35 -1.52
C TYR A 320 17.71 -12.38 -0.08
N ARG A 321 17.76 -11.22 0.56
CA ARG A 321 18.21 -11.00 1.95
C ARG A 321 17.73 -9.66 2.51
N PRO A 322 17.69 -9.48 3.85
CA PRO A 322 17.33 -8.20 4.46
C PRO A 322 18.17 -7.06 3.91
N THR A 323 17.51 -5.98 3.48
CA THR A 323 18.13 -4.90 2.70
C THR A 323 17.80 -3.54 3.30
N LEU A 324 18.84 -2.71 3.47
CA LEU A 324 18.75 -1.31 3.86
C LEU A 324 19.35 -0.40 2.79
N VAL A 325 18.59 0.62 2.41
CA VAL A 325 19.05 1.65 1.46
C VAL A 325 19.08 2.99 2.18
N PHE A 326 20.27 3.55 2.35
CA PHE A 326 20.50 4.81 3.04
C PHE A 326 20.65 5.99 2.09
N THR A 327 20.21 7.16 2.55
CA THR A 327 20.47 8.46 1.93
C THR A 327 20.69 9.52 3.00
N LYS A 328 21.17 10.70 2.65
CA LYS A 328 21.33 11.82 3.57
C LYS A 328 20.01 12.60 3.67
N SER A 329 19.64 13.00 4.88
CA SER A 329 18.45 13.81 5.17
C SER A 329 18.78 14.78 6.31
N GLY A 330 19.09 16.04 5.98
CA GLY A 330 19.65 17.00 6.94
C GLY A 330 20.99 16.53 7.50
N ASP A 331 21.12 16.49 8.81
CA ASP A 331 22.33 16.08 9.52
C ASP A 331 22.41 14.57 9.78
N LEU A 332 21.38 13.82 9.41
CA LEU A 332 21.29 12.39 9.63
C LEU A 332 21.32 11.61 8.30
N LEU A 333 21.70 10.34 8.41
CA LEU A 333 21.43 9.36 7.37
C LEU A 333 20.09 8.69 7.67
N THR A 334 19.20 8.66 6.69
CA THR A 334 17.92 7.96 6.79
C THR A 334 17.93 6.75 5.88
N ALA A 335 17.30 5.66 6.31
CA ALA A 335 17.18 4.44 5.52
C ALA A 335 15.76 3.91 5.45
N SER A 336 15.51 3.18 4.37
CA SER A 336 14.38 2.27 4.27
C SER A 336 14.89 0.84 4.30
N ALA A 337 14.33 0.07 5.24
CA ALA A 337 14.60 -1.36 5.41
C ALA A 337 13.49 -2.18 4.77
N ARG A 338 13.86 -3.28 4.13
CA ARG A 338 12.95 -4.31 3.64
C ARG A 338 13.48 -5.69 4.03
N SER A 339 12.56 -6.64 4.26
CA SER A 339 12.92 -7.98 4.71
C SER A 339 12.49 -9.05 3.72
N VAL A 340 13.11 -10.23 3.85
CA VAL A 340 12.67 -11.45 3.19
C VAL A 340 11.48 -12.06 3.94
N ARG A 341 10.70 -12.90 3.26
CA ARG A 341 9.54 -13.57 3.85
C ARG A 341 9.97 -14.38 5.09
N GLY A 342 9.24 -14.21 6.19
CA GLY A 342 9.48 -14.92 7.44
C GLY A 342 10.45 -14.25 8.41
N PHE A 343 11.35 -13.37 7.97
CA PHE A 343 12.32 -12.69 8.83
C PHE A 343 11.80 -11.34 9.35
N ASP A 344 12.02 -11.06 10.63
CA ASP A 344 11.60 -9.81 11.28
C ASP A 344 12.75 -8.80 11.30
N VAL A 345 12.75 -7.86 10.32
CA VAL A 345 13.76 -6.80 10.25
C VAL A 345 13.61 -5.77 11.37
N TYR A 346 12.40 -5.58 11.89
CA TYR A 346 12.17 -4.62 12.98
C TYR A 346 12.89 -5.07 14.25
N THR A 347 12.75 -6.34 14.63
CA THR A 347 13.47 -6.93 15.77
C THR A 347 15.00 -6.87 15.57
N ALA A 348 15.49 -7.15 14.37
CA ALA A 348 16.91 -7.01 14.07
C ALA A 348 17.43 -5.57 14.22
N LEU A 349 16.64 -4.57 13.81
CA LEU A 349 16.97 -3.15 14.04
C LEU A 349 16.91 -2.78 15.52
N GLN A 350 15.96 -3.31 16.27
CA GLN A 350 15.85 -3.09 17.72
C GLN A 350 17.12 -3.60 18.46
N ASN A 351 17.66 -4.72 18.03
CA ASN A 351 18.92 -5.25 18.57
C ASN A 351 20.16 -4.41 18.21
N CYS A 352 20.01 -3.51 17.21
CA CYS A 352 21.04 -2.54 16.82
C CYS A 352 20.74 -1.11 17.33
N ALA A 353 19.79 -0.93 18.24
CA ALA A 353 19.30 0.37 18.71
C ALA A 353 20.40 1.33 19.23
N ALA A 354 21.51 0.81 19.77
CA ALA A 354 22.63 1.61 20.24
C ALA A 354 23.25 2.53 19.17
N PHE A 355 23.05 2.26 17.89
CA PHE A 355 23.57 3.04 16.76
C PHE A 355 22.50 3.91 16.09
N ILE A 356 21.22 3.79 16.51
CA ILE A 356 20.07 4.37 15.84
C ILE A 356 19.53 5.54 16.67
N GLU A 357 19.26 6.67 16.03
CA GLU A 357 18.60 7.82 16.65
C GLU A 357 17.09 7.63 16.72
N GLN A 358 16.50 7.10 15.63
CA GLN A 358 15.07 6.84 15.53
C GLN A 358 14.81 5.70 14.55
N PHE A 359 13.87 4.81 14.88
CA PHE A 359 13.36 3.80 13.93
C PHE A 359 11.91 3.50 14.20
N GLY A 360 11.22 3.00 13.16
CA GLY A 360 9.82 2.59 13.24
C GLY A 360 9.46 1.71 12.06
N GLY A 361 8.40 0.94 12.17
CA GLY A 361 7.93 0.05 11.11
C GLY A 361 7.36 -1.25 11.64
N HIS A 362 7.44 -2.27 10.81
CA HIS A 362 6.88 -3.60 11.03
C HIS A 362 7.87 -4.69 10.59
N LYS A 363 7.49 -5.94 10.78
CA LYS A 363 8.26 -7.15 10.46
C LYS A 363 8.98 -7.11 9.10
N TYR A 364 8.33 -6.59 8.04
CA TYR A 364 8.83 -6.66 6.66
C TYR A 364 9.33 -5.33 6.10
N ALA A 365 9.02 -4.23 6.76
CA ALA A 365 9.41 -2.90 6.31
C ALA A 365 9.60 -1.96 7.50
N ALA A 366 10.72 -1.23 7.52
CA ALA A 366 10.99 -0.24 8.55
C ALA A 366 11.72 0.97 7.96
N GLY A 367 11.65 2.09 8.68
CA GLY A 367 12.45 3.28 8.45
C GLY A 367 13.34 3.54 9.65
N LEU A 368 14.52 4.11 9.45
CA LEU A 368 15.42 4.49 10.54
C LEU A 368 16.26 5.70 10.17
N SER A 369 16.79 6.36 11.21
CA SER A 369 17.76 7.44 11.06
C SER A 369 18.94 7.21 12.00
N ILE A 370 20.16 7.48 11.52
CA ILE A 370 21.42 7.33 12.27
C ILE A 370 22.29 8.56 12.06
N LYS A 371 23.25 8.81 12.97
CA LYS A 371 24.34 9.75 12.71
C LYS A 371 25.29 9.16 11.65
N GLU A 372 25.82 10.02 10.79
CA GLU A 372 26.76 9.59 9.74
C GLU A 372 27.99 8.88 10.34
N SER A 373 28.47 9.34 11.50
CA SER A 373 29.56 8.70 12.25
C SER A 373 29.28 7.25 12.65
N ASN A 374 28.03 6.87 12.81
CA ASN A 374 27.62 5.53 13.21
C ASN A 374 27.47 4.55 12.05
N TYR A 375 27.51 5.03 10.79
CA TYR A 375 27.17 4.21 9.62
C TYR A 375 27.97 2.91 9.51
N THR A 376 29.30 2.99 9.63
CA THR A 376 30.16 1.82 9.50
C THR A 376 29.95 0.81 10.64
N ALA A 377 29.83 1.30 11.87
CA ALA A 377 29.57 0.46 13.04
C ALA A 377 28.18 -0.19 12.98
N PHE A 378 27.15 0.59 12.59
CA PHE A 378 25.80 0.08 12.37
C PHE A 378 25.76 -1.00 11.27
N LYS A 379 26.42 -0.78 10.12
CA LYS A 379 26.47 -1.75 9.00
C LYS A 379 27.07 -3.09 9.47
N ALA A 380 28.14 -3.04 10.27
CA ALA A 380 28.77 -4.24 10.82
C ALA A 380 27.88 -4.94 11.87
N ALA A 381 27.26 -4.18 12.76
CA ALA A 381 26.35 -4.72 13.78
C ALA A 381 25.11 -5.37 13.16
N PHE A 382 24.48 -4.74 12.19
CA PHE A 382 23.31 -5.27 11.50
C PHE A 382 23.64 -6.54 10.70
N GLU A 383 24.78 -6.58 10.00
CA GLU A 383 25.26 -7.80 9.32
C GLU A 383 25.46 -8.94 10.30
N SER A 384 26.12 -8.70 11.44
CA SER A 384 26.35 -9.71 12.49
C SER A 384 25.03 -10.22 13.09
N GLU A 385 24.11 -9.32 13.37
CA GLU A 385 22.79 -9.68 13.94
C GLU A 385 21.98 -10.54 12.97
N VAL A 386 21.89 -10.14 11.71
CA VAL A 386 21.15 -10.90 10.69
C VAL A 386 21.84 -12.22 10.39
N ALA A 387 23.16 -12.26 10.27
CA ALA A 387 23.91 -13.51 10.05
C ALA A 387 23.66 -14.55 11.15
N LYS A 388 23.50 -14.09 12.40
CA LYS A 388 23.20 -14.90 13.57
C LYS A 388 21.74 -15.36 13.64
N THR A 389 20.79 -14.48 13.22
CA THR A 389 19.36 -14.69 13.49
C THR A 389 18.54 -15.12 12.27
N LEU A 390 19.06 -14.94 11.03
CA LEU A 390 18.38 -15.36 9.80
C LEU A 390 18.48 -16.88 9.61
N PRO A 391 17.38 -17.63 9.74
CA PRO A 391 17.38 -19.06 9.53
C PRO A 391 17.79 -19.45 8.11
N THR A 392 18.53 -20.55 7.96
CA THR A 392 19.05 -21.00 6.65
C THR A 392 17.94 -21.24 5.64
N GLN A 393 16.78 -21.77 6.06
CA GLN A 393 15.63 -21.98 5.19
C GLN A 393 15.05 -20.68 4.61
N LEU A 394 15.23 -19.54 5.26
CA LEU A 394 14.76 -18.24 4.79
C LEU A 394 15.75 -17.53 3.85
N LYS A 395 16.90 -18.14 3.53
CA LYS A 395 17.88 -17.58 2.59
C LYS A 395 17.55 -17.85 1.12
N THR A 396 16.60 -18.75 0.88
CA THR A 396 16.14 -19.11 -0.46
C THR A 396 14.66 -18.77 -0.60
N PRO A 397 14.22 -18.11 -1.67
CA PRO A 397 12.81 -17.86 -1.90
C PRO A 397 12.07 -19.17 -2.15
N GLU A 398 10.90 -19.31 -1.52
CA GLU A 398 10.02 -20.45 -1.68
C GLU A 398 8.85 -20.11 -2.59
N LEU A 399 8.51 -21.03 -3.49
CA LEU A 399 7.29 -20.99 -4.28
C LEU A 399 6.28 -21.98 -3.68
N LEU A 400 5.19 -21.46 -3.14
CA LEU A 400 4.09 -22.30 -2.64
C LEU A 400 3.29 -22.84 -3.83
N ILE A 401 3.11 -24.15 -3.87
CA ILE A 401 2.33 -24.86 -4.88
C ILE A 401 1.04 -25.34 -4.21
N ASP A 402 -0.11 -24.95 -4.79
CA ASP A 402 -1.42 -25.31 -4.24
C ASP A 402 -1.85 -26.72 -4.63
N ALA A 403 -1.52 -27.14 -5.86
CA ALA A 403 -1.81 -28.51 -6.33
C ALA A 403 -0.94 -28.91 -7.52
N GLU A 404 -0.83 -30.21 -7.76
CA GLU A 404 -0.33 -30.78 -8.99
C GLU A 404 -1.50 -31.03 -9.96
N LEU A 405 -1.33 -30.64 -11.24
CA LEU A 405 -2.31 -30.82 -12.30
C LEU A 405 -1.65 -31.43 -13.52
N GLU A 406 -2.39 -32.26 -14.26
CA GLU A 406 -2.02 -32.61 -15.62
C GLU A 406 -2.51 -31.54 -16.60
N LEU A 407 -1.83 -31.35 -17.74
CA LEU A 407 -2.23 -30.33 -18.73
C LEU A 407 -3.65 -30.57 -19.28
N VAL A 408 -4.11 -31.82 -19.31
CA VAL A 408 -5.46 -32.19 -19.74
C VAL A 408 -6.56 -31.70 -18.77
N ASP A 409 -6.23 -31.47 -17.52
CA ASP A 409 -7.16 -30.96 -16.49
C ASP A 409 -7.43 -29.46 -16.65
N ILE A 410 -6.58 -28.75 -17.37
CA ILE A 410 -6.71 -27.31 -17.62
C ILE A 410 -7.79 -27.08 -18.70
N THR A 411 -9.02 -27.31 -18.33
CA THR A 411 -10.18 -27.15 -19.22
C THR A 411 -10.79 -25.74 -19.11
N PRO A 412 -11.58 -25.30 -20.11
CA PRO A 412 -12.35 -24.06 -19.98
C PRO A 412 -13.29 -24.03 -18.77
N LYS A 413 -13.82 -25.18 -18.34
CA LYS A 413 -14.65 -25.31 -17.13
C LYS A 413 -13.80 -25.04 -15.88
N PHE A 414 -12.64 -25.68 -15.77
CA PHE A 414 -11.69 -25.46 -14.67
C PHE A 414 -11.33 -23.97 -14.55
N TYR A 415 -10.97 -23.32 -15.65
CA TYR A 415 -10.61 -21.90 -15.66
C TYR A 415 -11.78 -20.99 -15.25
N ARG A 416 -13.01 -21.29 -15.69
CA ARG A 416 -14.20 -20.52 -15.26
C ARG A 416 -14.46 -20.65 -13.75
N ILE A 417 -14.28 -21.84 -13.19
CA ILE A 417 -14.41 -22.05 -11.73
C ILE A 417 -13.32 -21.29 -11.01
N LEU A 418 -12.06 -21.39 -11.46
CA LEU A 418 -10.94 -20.68 -10.85
C LEU A 418 -11.15 -19.17 -10.82
N LYS A 419 -11.70 -18.58 -11.86
CA LYS A 419 -12.05 -17.15 -11.90
C LYS A 419 -13.05 -16.72 -10.82
N GLN A 420 -13.87 -17.61 -10.27
CA GLN A 420 -14.84 -17.27 -9.22
C GLN A 420 -14.16 -17.03 -7.86
N PHE A 421 -12.91 -17.44 -7.69
CA PHE A 421 -12.13 -17.12 -6.49
C PHE A 421 -11.64 -15.67 -6.47
N ALA A 422 -11.63 -14.97 -7.61
CA ALA A 422 -11.25 -13.56 -7.67
C ALA A 422 -12.19 -12.67 -6.82
N PRO A 423 -11.72 -11.49 -6.38
CA PRO A 423 -10.39 -10.91 -6.61
C PRO A 423 -9.29 -11.61 -5.80
N PHE A 424 -8.12 -11.75 -6.42
CA PHE A 424 -6.95 -12.34 -5.79
C PHE A 424 -6.09 -11.27 -5.09
N GLY A 425 -5.49 -11.64 -3.96
CA GLY A 425 -4.63 -10.78 -3.15
C GLY A 425 -4.15 -11.51 -1.89
N PRO A 426 -3.57 -10.85 -0.90
CA PRO A 426 -3.08 -11.49 0.32
C PRO A 426 -4.15 -12.38 0.98
N LEU A 427 -3.76 -13.56 1.43
CA LEU A 427 -4.59 -14.66 1.96
C LEU A 427 -5.64 -15.23 0.99
N ASN A 428 -5.74 -14.71 -0.24
CA ASN A 428 -6.51 -15.26 -1.35
C ASN A 428 -5.69 -15.11 -2.64
N MET A 429 -4.46 -15.60 -2.63
CA MET A 429 -3.56 -15.50 -3.78
C MET A 429 -4.07 -16.29 -4.97
N SER A 430 -3.69 -15.86 -6.18
CA SER A 430 -3.92 -16.68 -7.37
C SER A 430 -3.24 -18.03 -7.20
N PRO A 431 -3.94 -19.16 -7.33
CA PRO A 431 -3.35 -20.48 -7.15
C PRO A 431 -2.19 -20.75 -8.10
N VAL A 432 -1.18 -21.42 -7.58
CA VAL A 432 0.00 -21.89 -8.32
C VAL A 432 -0.06 -23.39 -8.42
N PHE A 433 0.03 -23.89 -9.65
CA PHE A 433 0.01 -25.30 -9.95
C PHE A 433 1.36 -25.77 -10.46
N THR A 434 1.69 -27.04 -10.22
CA THR A 434 2.82 -27.72 -10.87
C THR A 434 2.33 -28.78 -11.82
N THR A 435 3.08 -28.98 -12.91
CA THR A 435 2.88 -30.07 -13.86
C THR A 435 4.23 -30.72 -14.14
N ASN A 436 4.32 -32.02 -13.96
CA ASN A 436 5.54 -32.79 -14.16
C ASN A 436 5.62 -33.38 -15.57
N ALA A 437 6.81 -33.82 -15.97
CA ALA A 437 7.08 -34.49 -17.26
C ALA A 437 6.56 -33.71 -18.46
N VAL A 438 6.80 -32.38 -18.50
CA VAL A 438 6.44 -31.51 -19.61
C VAL A 438 7.66 -31.24 -20.51
N TYR A 439 7.41 -31.01 -21.79
CA TYR A 439 8.44 -30.60 -22.75
C TYR A 439 7.91 -29.47 -23.65
N ASP A 440 8.82 -28.67 -24.21
CA ASP A 440 8.46 -27.68 -25.23
C ASP A 440 8.26 -28.38 -26.59
N SER A 441 7.18 -28.07 -27.27
CA SER A 441 6.87 -28.65 -28.60
C SER A 441 7.71 -28.03 -29.73
N GLY A 442 8.82 -27.36 -29.43
CA GLY A 442 9.78 -26.80 -30.38
C GLY A 442 9.55 -25.34 -30.76
N TYR A 443 8.63 -24.64 -30.08
CA TYR A 443 8.29 -23.24 -30.35
C TYR A 443 8.87 -22.25 -29.32
N GLY A 444 9.78 -22.72 -28.45
CA GLY A 444 10.40 -21.89 -27.40
C GLY A 444 11.19 -20.71 -27.98
N LYS A 445 10.86 -19.48 -27.55
CA LYS A 445 11.57 -18.27 -27.96
C LYS A 445 11.47 -17.16 -26.88
N CYS A 446 12.47 -16.28 -26.90
CA CYS A 446 12.39 -15.06 -26.11
C CYS A 446 11.46 -14.05 -26.78
N VAL A 447 10.70 -13.30 -25.95
CA VAL A 447 9.76 -12.26 -26.39
C VAL A 447 9.80 -11.05 -25.44
N GLY A 448 9.17 -9.94 -25.88
CA GLY A 448 9.12 -8.68 -25.11
C GLY A 448 10.35 -7.82 -25.32
N GLN A 449 10.35 -6.64 -24.70
CA GLN A 449 11.49 -5.73 -24.77
C GLN A 449 12.73 -6.40 -24.16
N ASP A 450 13.87 -6.29 -24.84
CA ASP A 450 15.15 -6.88 -24.46
C ASP A 450 15.12 -8.42 -24.30
N ASN A 451 14.16 -9.11 -24.97
CA ASN A 451 14.03 -10.57 -24.89
C ASN A 451 13.86 -11.10 -23.45
N LYS A 452 13.23 -10.33 -22.57
CA LYS A 452 13.12 -10.64 -21.14
C LYS A 452 12.22 -11.79 -20.79
N HIS A 453 11.27 -12.14 -21.65
CA HIS A 453 10.24 -13.16 -21.35
C HIS A 453 10.46 -14.40 -22.20
N LEU A 454 10.07 -15.56 -21.66
CA LEU A 454 10.11 -16.84 -22.36
C LEU A 454 8.70 -17.20 -22.82
N LYS A 455 8.49 -17.37 -24.13
CA LYS A 455 7.27 -17.95 -24.70
C LYS A 455 7.56 -19.38 -25.14
N ILE A 456 6.78 -20.34 -24.64
CA ILE A 456 6.90 -21.77 -24.93
C ILE A 456 5.52 -22.36 -25.24
N SER A 457 5.53 -23.52 -25.91
CA SER A 457 4.34 -24.34 -26.12
C SER A 457 4.53 -25.65 -25.38
N VAL A 458 3.96 -25.78 -24.20
CA VAL A 458 4.18 -26.90 -23.28
C VAL A 458 3.26 -28.05 -23.64
N GLN A 459 3.79 -29.26 -23.66
CA GLN A 459 3.06 -30.49 -23.90
C GLN A 459 3.43 -31.54 -22.84
N GLN A 460 2.45 -32.37 -22.47
CA GLN A 460 2.62 -33.49 -21.56
C GLN A 460 2.01 -34.73 -22.19
N ASN A 461 2.79 -35.82 -22.32
CA ASN A 461 2.36 -37.04 -22.99
C ASN A 461 1.76 -36.70 -24.37
N ASN A 462 0.53 -37.13 -24.63
CA ASN A 462 -0.22 -36.87 -25.87
C ASN A 462 -1.23 -35.71 -25.72
N SER A 463 -1.04 -34.82 -24.74
CA SER A 463 -1.93 -33.64 -24.53
C SER A 463 -1.82 -32.67 -25.73
N SER A 464 -2.85 -31.86 -25.94
CA SER A 464 -2.72 -30.71 -26.83
C SER A 464 -1.71 -29.71 -26.26
N PRO A 465 -0.88 -29.08 -27.10
CA PRO A 465 0.08 -28.08 -26.65
C PRO A 465 -0.60 -26.88 -26.00
N VAL A 466 -0.09 -26.43 -24.84
CA VAL A 466 -0.56 -25.27 -24.11
C VAL A 466 0.42 -24.12 -24.30
N ASN A 467 -0.05 -23.03 -24.93
CA ASN A 467 0.76 -21.82 -25.08
C ASN A 467 0.99 -21.15 -23.73
N SER A 468 2.24 -20.98 -23.37
CA SER A 468 2.67 -20.50 -22.06
C SER A 468 3.67 -19.35 -22.19
N ILE A 469 3.68 -18.46 -21.19
CA ILE A 469 4.63 -17.35 -21.09
C ILE A 469 5.24 -17.33 -19.70
N GLY A 470 6.58 -17.35 -19.63
CA GLY A 470 7.36 -17.13 -18.41
C GLY A 470 7.88 -15.71 -18.38
N PHE A 471 7.24 -14.84 -17.58
CA PHE A 471 7.69 -13.46 -17.41
C PHE A 471 9.04 -13.41 -16.70
N GLY A 472 10.00 -12.64 -17.22
CA GLY A 472 11.36 -12.53 -16.70
C GLY A 472 12.25 -13.75 -16.93
N LEU A 473 11.77 -14.80 -17.62
CA LEU A 473 12.46 -16.06 -17.81
C LEU A 473 13.17 -16.20 -19.18
N GLY A 474 13.38 -15.10 -19.93
CA GLY A 474 14.04 -15.15 -21.24
C GLY A 474 15.42 -15.80 -21.19
N SER A 475 16.22 -15.54 -20.15
CA SER A 475 17.55 -16.17 -19.97
C SER A 475 17.51 -17.70 -19.76
N LYS A 476 16.33 -18.27 -19.51
CA LYS A 476 16.14 -19.72 -19.28
C LYS A 476 15.78 -20.49 -20.55
N LEU A 477 15.76 -19.83 -21.71
CA LEU A 477 15.40 -20.48 -23.00
C LEU A 477 16.24 -21.76 -23.27
N ASN A 478 17.53 -21.74 -22.95
CA ASN A 478 18.40 -22.90 -23.17
C ASN A 478 18.03 -24.13 -22.30
N LEU A 479 17.32 -23.93 -21.19
CA LEU A 479 16.86 -25.03 -20.31
C LEU A 479 15.65 -25.79 -20.88
N VAL A 480 14.95 -25.23 -21.87
CA VAL A 480 13.73 -25.80 -22.45
C VAL A 480 13.91 -26.24 -23.92
N LYS A 481 15.06 -25.99 -24.50
CA LYS A 481 15.39 -26.35 -25.91
C LYS A 481 16.06 -27.71 -26.10
N ASN A 482 16.17 -28.51 -25.06
CA ASN A 482 16.82 -29.84 -25.12
C ASN A 482 15.79 -30.94 -25.31
#